data_193f4c610399fcce177999f46698fd91
#
_entry.id   193f4c610399fcce177999f46698fd91
#
_cell.length_a   1.000
_cell.length_b   1.000
_cell.length_c   1.000
_cell.angle_alpha   90.00
_cell.angle_beta   90.00
_cell.angle_gamma   90.00
#
_symmetry.space_group_name_H-M   'P 1'
#
loop_
_entity.id
_entity.type
_entity.pdbx_description
1 polymer ?
#
loop_
_entity_poly.entity_id
_entity_poly.type
_entity_poly.pdbx_seq_one_letter_code
_entity_poly.pdbx_strand_id
1 'polypeptide(L)'
;AADTEEHAREAAKHVKVDLEVLPAYMSAPEALAPDAIEIHPGTPNAYYETNCIKGPDFDFDSAPNVVEVESYCSRQPHLFLEPDNGYAYIDEDGMLTIHSKSIGIHLHSPMIADGIGVPLDKLRLVQNHSGGTFGYKFSPTNEGILGVAALVCQRPVSLNFNMYQSITYTGKRSPGFLHIKLAADDNGKVLALWGDNYIDHGPYSEFGDLLTHRLSQFVGAGVDIPTIRNKSTTVFTNHAWGSAFRAYGSPQSFMGSDIAMDVMAAKLGIDPFEFRAMNCYKESEDSRTPNGCRPDVYCEEDLFNLARPYYEAAKKRVAEKNAASDGKIKYGVGVSLGVYGCGLDNSDASECWADLNPDGTVTLRNSWEDHGQGADIATLTAGHETLRQAGFTPEMIHLEMNDTKLTPNSGPAGGSRSTVMTGSATKVACENLLKAMRKPDGTYRTYDEMVAEGIDTHAVGIYTYTASVALDQATSQGDPFPSYMYTIFLPEVAVNTETGKVKVEKFTAVADCGTILNKLAVDGNFYGGLVQGIGLALTEDFEDLKKHTTLAKCGIPYPNDAPDDIELVYQTNHPRPNGPYGASGCGEAPLDAPHPAILNAIYNATGARITRVPALPEVVLEALKQVKA
;
A
#
# COMPACT_ATOMS: atom_id res chain seq x y z
N ALA A 1 6.47 21.64 -26.90
CA ALA A 1 7.29 20.63 -27.59
C ALA A 1 8.23 21.31 -28.56
N ALA A 2 9.36 20.66 -28.84
CA ALA A 2 10.35 21.07 -29.85
C ALA A 2 11.01 19.83 -30.47
N ASP A 3 11.91 20.03 -31.42
CA ASP A 3 12.64 18.97 -32.10
C ASP A 3 13.73 18.29 -31.24
N THR A 4 14.17 18.96 -30.17
CA THR A 4 15.07 18.41 -29.14
C THR A 4 14.60 18.80 -27.74
N GLU A 5 15.06 18.08 -26.71
CA GLU A 5 14.81 18.43 -25.32
C GLU A 5 15.43 19.78 -24.94
N GLU A 6 16.64 20.09 -25.45
CA GLU A 6 17.31 21.37 -25.20
C GLU A 6 16.50 22.54 -25.77
N HIS A 7 16.02 22.41 -27.01
CA HIS A 7 15.15 23.42 -27.60
C HIS A 7 13.80 23.55 -26.85
N ALA A 8 13.22 22.45 -26.38
CA ALA A 8 12.01 22.51 -25.58
C ALA A 8 12.22 23.23 -24.25
N ARG A 9 13.33 22.98 -23.56
CA ARG A 9 13.69 23.65 -22.31
C ARG A 9 14.00 25.14 -22.53
N GLU A 10 14.65 25.48 -23.64
CA GLU A 10 14.91 26.88 -23.99
C GLU A 10 13.61 27.61 -24.32
N ALA A 11 12.73 27.02 -25.12
CA ALA A 11 11.44 27.59 -25.46
C ALA A 11 10.55 27.84 -24.22
N ALA A 12 10.59 26.95 -23.24
CA ALA A 12 9.83 27.08 -21.98
C ALA A 12 10.20 28.36 -21.21
N LYS A 13 11.45 28.84 -21.30
CA LYS A 13 11.90 30.09 -20.66
C LYS A 13 11.22 31.34 -21.25
N HIS A 14 10.71 31.26 -22.47
CA HIS A 14 10.03 32.37 -23.15
C HIS A 14 8.53 32.38 -22.92
N VAL A 15 7.97 31.36 -22.24
CA VAL A 15 6.56 31.33 -21.86
C VAL A 15 6.34 32.31 -20.70
N LYS A 16 5.44 33.28 -20.91
CA LYS A 16 5.01 34.21 -19.87
C LYS A 16 3.70 33.74 -19.30
N VAL A 17 3.59 33.74 -17.99
CA VAL A 17 2.39 33.37 -17.26
C VAL A 17 2.05 34.54 -16.34
N ASP A 18 0.86 35.13 -16.52
CA ASP A 18 0.32 36.15 -15.63
C ASP A 18 -0.57 35.46 -14.59
N LEU A 19 -0.28 35.65 -13.30
CA LEU A 19 -0.95 35.00 -12.19
C LEU A 19 -1.47 36.04 -11.19
N GLU A 20 -2.70 35.87 -10.74
CA GLU A 20 -3.20 36.46 -9.51
C GLU A 20 -2.87 35.50 -8.35
N VAL A 21 -2.15 36.00 -7.33
CA VAL A 21 -1.77 35.19 -6.17
C VAL A 21 -2.90 35.24 -5.14
N LEU A 22 -3.51 34.09 -4.85
CA LEU A 22 -4.54 33.94 -3.84
C LEU A 22 -3.93 33.45 -2.50
N PRO A 23 -4.66 33.54 -1.37
CA PRO A 23 -4.25 32.90 -0.12
C PRO A 23 -4.00 31.40 -0.34
N ALA A 24 -2.96 30.87 0.31
CA ALA A 24 -2.58 29.46 0.22
C ALA A 24 -2.63 28.83 1.61
N TYR A 25 -3.26 27.65 1.68
CA TYR A 25 -3.40 26.86 2.90
C TYR A 25 -2.55 25.59 2.73
N MET A 26 -1.52 25.45 3.56
CA MET A 26 -0.52 24.39 3.41
C MET A 26 -0.80 23.15 4.27
N SER A 27 -1.86 23.19 5.07
CA SER A 27 -2.29 22.06 5.91
C SER A 27 -3.81 21.99 6.03
N ALA A 28 -4.34 20.81 6.37
CA ALA A 28 -5.77 20.63 6.58
C ALA A 28 -6.33 21.55 7.68
N PRO A 29 -5.68 21.75 8.85
CA PRO A 29 -6.15 22.73 9.85
C PRO A 29 -6.26 24.16 9.32
N GLU A 30 -5.30 24.61 8.48
CA GLU A 30 -5.36 25.94 7.87
C GLU A 30 -6.53 26.05 6.88
N ALA A 31 -6.72 25.04 6.03
CA ALA A 31 -7.78 25.03 5.02
C ALA A 31 -9.19 24.89 5.63
N LEU A 32 -9.29 24.40 6.86
CA LEU A 32 -10.54 24.27 7.61
C LEU A 32 -10.81 25.46 8.54
N ALA A 33 -9.93 26.46 8.61
CA ALA A 33 -10.14 27.65 9.43
C ALA A 33 -11.43 28.37 8.98
N PRO A 34 -12.18 29.01 9.92
CA PRO A 34 -13.48 29.63 9.61
C PRO A 34 -13.45 30.75 8.54
N ASP A 35 -12.28 31.36 8.33
CA ASP A 35 -12.01 32.42 7.37
C ASP A 35 -11.30 31.93 6.10
N ALA A 36 -11.07 30.62 5.96
CA ALA A 36 -10.46 30.05 4.77
C ALA A 36 -11.42 30.16 3.56
N ILE A 37 -10.88 30.58 2.42
CA ILE A 37 -11.62 30.56 1.15
C ILE A 37 -11.64 29.15 0.54
N GLU A 38 -12.64 28.87 -0.27
CA GLU A 38 -12.70 27.63 -1.06
C GLU A 38 -11.55 27.62 -2.10
N ILE A 39 -10.74 26.56 -2.07
CA ILE A 39 -9.65 26.35 -3.04
C ILE A 39 -10.25 26.10 -4.43
N HIS A 40 -11.36 25.37 -4.48
CA HIS A 40 -12.17 25.17 -5.67
C HIS A 40 -13.53 25.88 -5.50
N PRO A 41 -13.80 26.97 -6.21
CA PRO A 41 -15.04 27.71 -6.04
C PRO A 41 -16.29 26.83 -6.19
N GLY A 42 -17.17 26.86 -5.20
CA GLY A 42 -18.38 26.05 -5.14
C GLY A 42 -18.18 24.64 -4.56
N THR A 43 -16.97 24.32 -4.08
CA THR A 43 -16.66 23.04 -3.40
C THR A 43 -16.01 23.32 -2.05
N PRO A 44 -16.61 22.89 -0.94
CA PRO A 44 -15.99 23.05 0.39
C PRO A 44 -14.59 22.40 0.44
N ASN A 45 -13.68 23.00 1.23
CA ASN A 45 -12.34 22.41 1.40
C ASN A 45 -12.40 21.02 2.06
N ALA A 46 -13.34 20.78 2.97
CA ALA A 46 -13.72 19.43 3.42
C ALA A 46 -14.66 18.81 2.37
N TYR A 47 -14.11 18.15 1.36
CA TYR A 47 -14.90 17.76 0.19
C TYR A 47 -15.46 16.33 0.23
N TYR A 48 -14.96 15.50 1.14
CA TYR A 48 -15.42 14.13 1.29
C TYR A 48 -15.34 13.67 2.75
N GLU A 49 -16.35 12.94 3.20
CA GLU A 49 -16.44 12.39 4.55
C GLU A 49 -16.93 10.95 4.49
N THR A 50 -16.34 10.10 5.32
CA THR A 50 -16.80 8.72 5.53
C THR A 50 -16.74 8.34 6.99
N ASN A 51 -17.49 7.30 7.36
CA ASN A 51 -17.52 6.79 8.72
C ASN A 51 -17.24 5.30 8.74
N CYS A 52 -16.69 4.81 9.85
CA CYS A 52 -16.73 3.42 10.24
C CYS A 52 -17.62 3.30 11.48
N ILE A 53 -18.77 2.66 11.33
CA ILE A 53 -19.79 2.54 12.39
C ILE A 53 -20.03 1.06 12.66
N LYS A 54 -19.44 0.53 13.75
CA LYS A 54 -19.59 -0.86 14.19
C LYS A 54 -20.20 -0.91 15.60
N GLY A 55 -21.09 -1.85 15.84
CA GLY A 55 -21.67 -2.11 17.15
C GLY A 55 -22.62 -1.00 17.68
N PRO A 56 -23.10 -1.12 18.94
CA PRO A 56 -23.98 -0.14 19.58
C PRO A 56 -23.24 1.15 19.95
N ASP A 57 -24.00 2.19 20.37
CA ASP A 57 -23.38 3.39 20.94
C ASP A 57 -22.66 3.06 22.24
N PHE A 58 -21.57 3.79 22.52
CA PHE A 58 -20.72 3.57 23.67
C PHE A 58 -20.49 4.90 24.43
N ASP A 59 -20.69 4.85 25.73
CA ASP A 59 -20.44 5.98 26.62
C ASP A 59 -19.01 5.92 27.17
N PHE A 60 -18.12 6.74 26.62
CA PHE A 60 -16.73 6.83 27.05
C PHE A 60 -16.57 7.39 28.47
N ASP A 61 -17.50 8.22 28.95
CA ASP A 61 -17.42 8.82 30.29
C ASP A 61 -17.66 7.79 31.39
N SER A 62 -18.39 6.72 31.08
CA SER A 62 -18.65 5.59 31.99
C SER A 62 -17.60 4.49 31.95
N ALA A 63 -16.68 4.53 30.99
CA ALA A 63 -15.67 3.47 30.82
C ALA A 63 -14.59 3.53 31.92
N PRO A 64 -14.14 2.38 32.47
CA PRO A 64 -13.16 2.37 33.56
C PRO A 64 -11.78 2.91 33.12
N ASN A 65 -11.40 2.67 31.88
CA ASN A 65 -10.15 3.17 31.33
C ASN A 65 -10.37 3.75 29.95
N VAL A 66 -10.02 5.01 29.77
CA VAL A 66 -10.01 5.71 28.49
C VAL A 66 -8.65 6.36 28.28
N VAL A 67 -8.12 6.26 27.08
CA VAL A 67 -6.98 7.05 26.61
C VAL A 67 -7.40 7.85 25.38
N GLU A 68 -6.78 9.00 25.22
CA GLU A 68 -7.02 9.91 24.10
C GLU A 68 -5.67 10.30 23.50
N VAL A 69 -5.54 10.16 22.17
CA VAL A 69 -4.28 10.37 21.44
C VAL A 69 -4.54 11.23 20.22
N GLU A 70 -3.83 12.33 20.13
CA GLU A 70 -3.67 13.08 18.89
C GLU A 70 -2.35 12.70 18.25
N SER A 71 -2.38 12.37 16.95
CA SER A 71 -1.19 11.95 16.23
C SER A 71 -1.15 12.48 14.81
N TYR A 72 0.05 12.51 14.24
CA TYR A 72 0.31 13.02 12.91
C TYR A 72 1.16 12.06 12.10
N CYS A 73 0.62 11.60 10.96
CA CYS A 73 1.35 10.85 9.96
C CYS A 73 1.73 11.79 8.82
N SER A 74 3.02 11.99 8.57
CA SER A 74 3.53 13.01 7.65
C SER A 74 3.31 12.71 6.18
N ARG A 75 3.56 13.71 5.35
CA ARG A 75 3.63 13.63 3.90
C ARG A 75 4.88 12.89 3.47
N GLN A 76 4.76 11.62 3.09
CA GLN A 76 5.88 10.78 2.66
C GLN A 76 6.06 10.86 1.14
N PRO A 77 7.25 11.20 0.62
CA PRO A 77 7.55 11.17 -0.81
C PRO A 77 7.84 9.74 -1.28
N HIS A 78 7.41 9.39 -2.51
CA HIS A 78 7.59 8.03 -3.06
C HIS A 78 9.04 7.64 -3.31
N LEU A 79 9.87 8.59 -3.73
CA LEU A 79 11.32 8.45 -3.95
C LEU A 79 11.69 7.25 -4.86
N PHE A 80 10.87 6.93 -5.86
CA PHE A 80 11.21 5.92 -6.85
C PHE A 80 12.43 6.36 -7.67
N LEU A 81 13.31 5.40 -8.00
CA LEU A 81 14.61 5.72 -8.63
C LEU A 81 14.49 6.06 -10.11
N GLU A 82 13.53 5.48 -10.82
CA GLU A 82 13.23 5.85 -12.20
C GLU A 82 12.30 7.06 -12.24
N PRO A 83 12.77 8.26 -12.65
CA PRO A 83 11.91 9.41 -12.85
C PRO A 83 10.76 9.12 -13.79
N ASP A 84 9.67 9.85 -13.67
CA ASP A 84 8.51 9.67 -14.51
C ASP A 84 8.85 9.99 -15.98
N ASN A 85 8.51 9.09 -16.89
CA ASN A 85 8.84 9.19 -18.30
C ASN A 85 7.85 8.42 -19.18
N GLY A 86 7.85 8.75 -20.48
CA GLY A 86 7.04 8.04 -21.46
C GLY A 86 7.25 8.61 -22.86
N TYR A 87 6.64 7.95 -23.84
CA TYR A 87 6.58 8.44 -25.20
C TYR A 87 5.27 8.04 -25.88
N ALA A 88 4.87 8.81 -26.90
CA ALA A 88 3.64 8.57 -27.64
C ALA A 88 3.82 8.86 -29.12
N TYR A 89 3.06 8.15 -29.95
CA TYR A 89 3.03 8.32 -31.41
C TYR A 89 1.70 7.82 -31.98
N ILE A 90 1.41 8.21 -33.22
CA ILE A 90 0.33 7.60 -34.01
C ILE A 90 0.94 6.41 -34.76
N ASP A 91 0.43 5.21 -34.52
CA ASP A 91 0.93 4.00 -35.18
C ASP A 91 0.40 3.84 -36.62
N GLU A 92 0.81 2.77 -37.30
CA GLU A 92 0.46 2.49 -38.70
C GLU A 92 -1.06 2.23 -38.88
N ASP A 93 -1.74 1.76 -37.84
CA ASP A 93 -3.20 1.55 -37.81
C ASP A 93 -3.96 2.84 -37.48
N GLY A 94 -3.26 3.96 -37.27
CA GLY A 94 -3.83 5.26 -36.89
C GLY A 94 -4.26 5.34 -35.43
N MET A 95 -3.78 4.45 -34.58
CA MET A 95 -4.03 4.48 -33.13
C MET A 95 -3.03 5.40 -32.43
N LEU A 96 -3.51 6.17 -31.48
CA LEU A 96 -2.64 6.86 -30.52
C LEU A 96 -2.05 5.82 -29.54
N THR A 97 -0.78 5.50 -29.74
CA THR A 97 -0.06 4.55 -28.87
C THR A 97 0.80 5.30 -27.88
N ILE A 98 0.59 5.05 -26.58
CA ILE A 98 1.33 5.66 -25.48
C ILE A 98 2.04 4.57 -24.69
N HIS A 99 3.37 4.66 -24.65
CA HIS A 99 4.21 3.86 -23.75
C HIS A 99 4.39 4.61 -22.44
N SER A 100 3.89 4.01 -21.37
CA SER A 100 3.81 4.65 -20.06
C SER A 100 4.37 3.74 -18.95
N LYS A 101 4.33 4.25 -17.73
CA LYS A 101 4.67 3.53 -16.50
C LYS A 101 3.45 3.24 -15.63
N SER A 102 2.25 3.38 -16.21
CA SER A 102 0.98 3.11 -15.54
C SER A 102 0.95 1.72 -14.90
N ILE A 103 0.39 1.62 -13.72
CA ILE A 103 0.10 0.35 -13.03
C ILE A 103 -1.39 0.01 -13.05
N GLY A 104 -2.07 0.43 -14.11
CA GLY A 104 -3.49 0.18 -14.35
C GLY A 104 -3.88 0.58 -15.76
N ILE A 105 -3.24 -0.01 -16.81
CA ILE A 105 -3.41 0.43 -18.19
C ILE A 105 -4.87 0.38 -18.67
N HIS A 106 -5.62 -0.66 -18.32
CA HIS A 106 -7.02 -0.78 -18.69
C HIS A 106 -7.93 0.16 -17.88
N LEU A 107 -7.57 0.46 -16.63
CA LEU A 107 -8.26 1.45 -15.79
C LEU A 107 -8.04 2.87 -16.32
N HIS A 108 -6.81 3.18 -16.73
CA HIS A 108 -6.44 4.53 -17.16
C HIS A 108 -6.85 4.84 -18.60
N SER A 109 -6.97 3.83 -19.46
CA SER A 109 -7.33 4.04 -20.88
C SER A 109 -8.60 4.87 -21.06
N PRO A 110 -9.76 4.56 -20.42
CA PRO A 110 -10.95 5.40 -20.56
C PRO A 110 -10.75 6.81 -19.98
N MET A 111 -10.04 6.94 -18.84
CA MET A 111 -9.77 8.24 -18.22
C MET A 111 -8.95 9.14 -19.13
N ILE A 112 -7.92 8.58 -19.78
CA ILE A 112 -7.06 9.32 -20.73
C ILE A 112 -7.86 9.65 -21.99
N ALA A 113 -8.57 8.68 -22.56
CA ALA A 113 -9.37 8.86 -23.77
C ALA A 113 -10.37 10.01 -23.62
N ASP A 114 -11.12 10.01 -22.52
CA ASP A 114 -12.09 11.07 -22.19
C ASP A 114 -11.40 12.42 -21.96
N GLY A 115 -10.30 12.41 -21.20
CA GLY A 115 -9.55 13.63 -20.84
C GLY A 115 -8.93 14.36 -22.03
N ILE A 116 -8.52 13.62 -23.08
CA ILE A 116 -7.90 14.21 -24.29
C ILE A 116 -8.82 14.21 -25.52
N GLY A 117 -10.04 13.69 -25.38
CA GLY A 117 -11.06 13.69 -26.45
C GLY A 117 -10.76 12.70 -27.58
N VAL A 118 -10.16 11.56 -27.29
CA VAL A 118 -9.86 10.47 -28.26
C VAL A 118 -10.83 9.31 -28.02
N PRO A 119 -11.43 8.70 -29.06
CA PRO A 119 -12.20 7.48 -28.89
C PRO A 119 -11.36 6.36 -28.25
N LEU A 120 -11.93 5.59 -27.30
CA LEU A 120 -11.20 4.56 -26.58
C LEU A 120 -10.61 3.47 -27.52
N ASP A 121 -11.32 3.13 -28.58
CA ASP A 121 -10.87 2.18 -29.61
C ASP A 121 -9.75 2.74 -30.53
N LYS A 122 -9.36 4.00 -30.34
CA LYS A 122 -8.24 4.67 -31.01
C LYS A 122 -7.07 4.95 -30.06
N LEU A 123 -7.15 4.49 -28.81
CA LEU A 123 -6.08 4.60 -27.82
C LEU A 123 -5.51 3.22 -27.48
N ARG A 124 -4.19 3.11 -27.51
CA ARG A 124 -3.44 1.94 -27.03
C ARG A 124 -2.46 2.38 -25.95
N LEU A 125 -2.53 1.75 -24.79
CA LEU A 125 -1.53 1.90 -23.73
C LEU A 125 -0.66 0.64 -23.67
N VAL A 126 0.64 0.86 -23.56
CA VAL A 126 1.64 -0.19 -23.33
C VAL A 126 2.43 0.19 -22.08
N GLN A 127 2.43 -0.67 -21.07
CA GLN A 127 3.24 -0.44 -19.88
C GLN A 127 4.63 -1.06 -20.11
N ASN A 128 5.64 -0.22 -20.05
CA ASN A 128 7.03 -0.67 -19.99
C ASN A 128 7.41 -0.98 -18.54
N HIS A 129 8.37 -1.88 -18.32
CA HIS A 129 8.91 -2.13 -16.99
C HIS A 129 9.26 -0.82 -16.28
N SER A 130 8.92 -0.74 -14.99
CA SER A 130 9.07 0.49 -14.22
C SER A 130 10.06 0.33 -13.08
N GLY A 131 10.97 1.28 -12.94
CA GLY A 131 11.96 1.36 -11.86
C GLY A 131 11.38 1.88 -10.54
N GLY A 132 10.20 1.38 -10.18
CA GLY A 132 9.46 1.68 -8.96
C GLY A 132 8.29 2.62 -9.17
N THR A 133 7.26 2.45 -8.38
CA THR A 133 6.11 3.37 -8.32
C THR A 133 5.68 3.64 -6.89
N PHE A 134 5.64 2.61 -6.07
CA PHE A 134 5.09 2.58 -4.70
C PHE A 134 3.64 3.09 -4.61
N GLY A 135 2.92 3.09 -5.75
CA GLY A 135 1.55 3.56 -5.87
C GLY A 135 1.35 4.83 -6.69
N TYR A 136 2.36 5.72 -6.79
CA TYR A 136 2.22 6.99 -7.52
C TYR A 136 1.67 6.82 -8.94
N LYS A 137 2.18 5.85 -9.69
CA LYS A 137 1.80 5.62 -11.09
C LYS A 137 0.43 4.90 -11.24
N PHE A 138 -0.35 4.87 -10.17
CA PHE A 138 -1.79 4.54 -10.18
C PHE A 138 -2.65 5.71 -10.68
N SER A 139 -2.03 6.81 -11.08
CA SER A 139 -2.67 8.00 -11.63
C SER A 139 -2.12 8.30 -13.02
N PRO A 140 -2.96 8.59 -14.03
CA PRO A 140 -2.53 8.90 -15.39
C PRO A 140 -2.04 10.36 -15.48
N THR A 141 -0.80 10.62 -15.12
CA THR A 141 -0.24 11.97 -15.04
C THR A 141 0.42 12.44 -16.35
N ASN A 142 1.32 11.65 -16.91
CA ASN A 142 2.07 12.02 -18.11
C ASN A 142 1.39 11.61 -19.41
N GLU A 143 0.54 10.60 -19.38
CA GLU A 143 -0.09 9.98 -20.55
C GLU A 143 -0.96 10.98 -21.32
N GLY A 144 -1.77 11.77 -20.61
CA GLY A 144 -2.59 12.82 -21.24
C GLY A 144 -1.74 13.88 -21.93
N ILE A 145 -0.65 14.32 -21.30
CA ILE A 145 0.29 15.31 -21.89
C ILE A 145 0.95 14.74 -23.15
N LEU A 146 1.45 13.50 -23.09
CA LEU A 146 2.05 12.80 -24.21
C LEU A 146 1.06 12.60 -25.36
N GLY A 147 -0.17 12.19 -25.04
CA GLY A 147 -1.24 11.99 -26.02
C GLY A 147 -1.57 13.28 -26.76
N VAL A 148 -1.82 14.38 -26.05
CA VAL A 148 -2.09 15.69 -26.67
C VAL A 148 -0.90 16.16 -27.52
N ALA A 149 0.32 16.01 -27.01
CA ALA A 149 1.52 16.41 -27.74
C ALA A 149 1.69 15.62 -29.05
N ALA A 150 1.48 14.30 -29.04
CA ALA A 150 1.56 13.46 -30.24
C ALA A 150 0.48 13.84 -31.27
N LEU A 151 -0.75 14.08 -30.82
CA LEU A 151 -1.85 14.52 -31.68
C LEU A 151 -1.60 15.89 -32.32
N VAL A 152 -1.10 16.85 -31.57
CA VAL A 152 -0.83 18.20 -32.07
C VAL A 152 0.39 18.25 -32.99
N CYS A 153 1.48 17.57 -32.61
CA CYS A 153 2.72 17.58 -33.37
C CYS A 153 2.66 16.65 -34.59
N GLN A 154 1.76 15.66 -34.63
CA GLN A 154 1.70 14.60 -35.67
C GLN A 154 3.06 13.90 -35.85
N ARG A 155 3.78 13.67 -34.75
CA ARG A 155 5.11 13.07 -34.69
C ARG A 155 5.24 12.30 -33.38
N PRO A 156 6.17 11.32 -33.29
CA PRO A 156 6.57 10.76 -32.01
C PRO A 156 7.06 11.84 -31.06
N VAL A 157 6.60 11.78 -29.80
CA VAL A 157 6.98 12.69 -28.72
C VAL A 157 7.42 11.91 -27.50
N SER A 158 8.35 12.48 -26.72
CA SER A 158 8.76 11.94 -25.42
C SER A 158 8.72 13.01 -24.34
N LEU A 159 8.43 12.58 -23.11
CA LEU A 159 8.50 13.42 -21.93
C LEU A 159 9.30 12.66 -20.86
N ASN A 160 10.38 13.28 -20.39
CA ASN A 160 11.26 12.70 -19.38
C ASN A 160 11.46 13.70 -18.24
N PHE A 161 11.01 13.35 -17.04
CA PHE A 161 11.32 14.14 -15.86
C PHE A 161 12.76 13.87 -15.41
N ASN A 162 13.44 14.92 -14.98
CA ASN A 162 14.63 14.71 -14.16
C ASN A 162 14.23 14.42 -12.70
N MET A 163 15.18 14.04 -11.86
CA MET A 163 14.88 13.67 -10.46
C MET A 163 14.25 14.84 -9.67
N TYR A 164 14.67 16.08 -9.91
CA TYR A 164 14.07 17.25 -9.28
C TYR A 164 12.58 17.37 -9.65
N GLN A 165 12.23 17.25 -10.92
CA GLN A 165 10.84 17.29 -11.39
C GLN A 165 10.04 16.12 -10.81
N SER A 166 10.61 14.90 -10.82
CA SER A 166 9.97 13.72 -10.26
C SER A 166 9.68 13.89 -8.76
N ILE A 167 10.57 14.53 -8.00
CA ILE A 167 10.35 14.80 -6.57
C ILE A 167 9.34 15.92 -6.35
N THR A 168 9.39 17.01 -7.14
CA THR A 168 8.60 18.22 -6.85
C THR A 168 7.22 18.23 -7.47
N TYR A 169 6.99 17.58 -8.62
CA TYR A 169 5.71 17.60 -9.33
C TYR A 169 4.83 16.35 -9.09
N THR A 170 5.41 15.25 -8.66
CA THR A 170 4.65 14.02 -8.43
C THR A 170 3.86 14.07 -7.13
N GLY A 171 2.80 13.27 -7.04
CA GLY A 171 2.01 13.11 -5.82
C GLY A 171 2.81 12.50 -4.67
N LYS A 172 2.27 12.59 -3.46
CA LYS A 172 2.87 12.12 -2.20
C LYS A 172 1.85 11.31 -1.39
N ARG A 173 2.30 10.57 -0.37
CA ARG A 173 1.38 10.10 0.68
C ARG A 173 0.72 11.32 1.32
N SER A 174 -0.59 11.33 1.37
CA SER A 174 -1.36 12.36 2.07
C SER A 174 -1.10 12.26 3.57
N PRO A 175 -0.77 13.36 4.26
CA PRO A 175 -0.65 13.33 5.70
C PRO A 175 -2.00 13.13 6.38
N GLY A 176 -1.97 12.50 7.56
CA GLY A 176 -3.13 12.28 8.41
C GLY A 176 -2.98 13.01 9.74
N PHE A 177 -4.03 13.73 10.11
CA PHE A 177 -4.23 14.29 11.45
C PHE A 177 -5.26 13.39 12.14
N LEU A 178 -4.87 12.71 13.20
CA LEU A 178 -5.62 11.62 13.78
C LEU A 178 -5.92 11.93 15.24
N HIS A 179 -7.18 11.82 15.62
CA HIS A 179 -7.64 11.97 16.99
C HIS A 179 -8.42 10.72 17.37
N ILE A 180 -7.87 9.91 18.27
CA ILE A 180 -8.39 8.60 18.65
C ILE A 180 -8.63 8.54 20.15
N LYS A 181 -9.81 8.05 20.56
CA LYS A 181 -10.10 7.61 21.93
C LYS A 181 -10.25 6.11 21.93
N LEU A 182 -9.64 5.45 22.91
CA LEU A 182 -9.73 4.02 23.12
C LEU A 182 -10.18 3.74 24.54
N ALA A 183 -11.17 2.87 24.69
CA ALA A 183 -11.68 2.42 25.99
C ALA A 183 -11.36 0.94 26.21
N ALA A 184 -10.98 0.59 27.45
CA ALA A 184 -10.76 -0.79 27.88
C ALA A 184 -11.30 -1.02 29.30
N ASP A 185 -11.58 -2.27 29.64
CA ASP A 185 -11.89 -2.66 31.01
C ASP A 185 -10.61 -2.77 31.87
N ASP A 186 -10.78 -3.02 33.18
CA ASP A 186 -9.67 -3.15 34.12
C ASP A 186 -8.78 -4.38 33.87
N ASN A 187 -9.26 -5.35 33.09
CA ASN A 187 -8.50 -6.53 32.69
C ASN A 187 -7.77 -6.35 31.34
N GLY A 188 -7.94 -5.20 30.70
CA GLY A 188 -7.31 -4.87 29.43
C GLY A 188 -8.10 -5.31 28.20
N LYS A 189 -9.36 -5.74 28.33
CA LYS A 189 -10.21 -6.02 27.16
C LYS A 189 -10.65 -4.70 26.55
N VAL A 190 -10.37 -4.50 25.25
CA VAL A 190 -10.82 -3.33 24.51
C VAL A 190 -12.34 -3.36 24.34
N LEU A 191 -12.98 -2.22 24.62
CA LEU A 191 -14.44 -2.07 24.59
C LEU A 191 -14.91 -1.23 23.40
N ALA A 192 -14.23 -0.11 23.15
CA ALA A 192 -14.64 0.81 22.09
C ALA A 192 -13.47 1.66 21.58
N LEU A 193 -13.62 2.09 20.31
CA LEU A 193 -12.77 3.08 19.68
C LEU A 193 -13.64 4.19 19.09
N TRP A 194 -13.25 5.44 19.36
CA TRP A 194 -13.77 6.63 18.69
C TRP A 194 -12.64 7.34 17.95
N GLY A 195 -12.92 7.92 16.76
CA GLY A 195 -11.96 8.68 15.98
C GLY A 195 -12.58 9.82 15.20
N ASP A 196 -11.84 10.92 15.07
CA ASP A 196 -12.11 12.04 14.16
C ASP A 196 -10.81 12.42 13.45
N ASN A 197 -10.74 12.13 12.16
CA ASN A 197 -9.49 12.15 11.40
C ASN A 197 -9.61 13.04 10.17
N TYR A 198 -8.52 13.69 9.81
CA TYR A 198 -8.42 14.53 8.62
C TYR A 198 -7.28 14.07 7.73
N ILE A 199 -7.53 13.98 6.44
CA ILE A 199 -6.54 13.69 5.40
C ILE A 199 -6.32 14.95 4.57
N ASP A 200 -5.10 15.46 4.57
CA ASP A 200 -4.67 16.54 3.67
C ASP A 200 -4.30 15.95 2.30
N HIS A 201 -5.17 16.15 1.31
CA HIS A 201 -4.98 15.54 -0.01
C HIS A 201 -4.41 16.49 -1.07
N GLY A 202 -4.07 17.72 -0.69
CA GLY A 202 -3.58 18.72 -1.64
C GLY A 202 -4.72 19.28 -2.52
N PRO A 203 -4.38 19.85 -3.70
CA PRO A 203 -5.35 20.63 -4.47
C PRO A 203 -6.24 19.81 -5.41
N TYR A 204 -6.10 18.48 -5.47
CA TYR A 204 -6.86 17.61 -6.37
C TYR A 204 -7.57 16.50 -5.60
N SER A 205 -8.64 15.95 -6.18
CA SER A 205 -9.44 14.89 -5.56
C SER A 205 -8.96 13.47 -5.87
N GLU A 206 -7.86 13.31 -6.57
CA GLU A 206 -7.27 12.05 -7.06
C GLU A 206 -7.33 10.90 -6.04
N PHE A 207 -8.33 10.01 -6.15
CA PHE A 207 -8.58 8.90 -5.22
C PHE A 207 -8.59 9.28 -3.72
N GLY A 208 -8.78 10.55 -3.37
CA GLY A 208 -8.78 10.99 -1.98
C GLY A 208 -9.96 10.44 -1.16
N ASP A 209 -11.09 10.22 -1.79
CA ASP A 209 -12.26 9.51 -1.25
C ASP A 209 -11.90 8.06 -0.88
N LEU A 210 -11.29 7.31 -1.80
CA LEU A 210 -10.84 5.94 -1.55
C LEU A 210 -9.81 5.88 -0.43
N LEU A 211 -8.87 6.84 -0.34
CA LEU A 211 -7.91 6.93 0.75
C LEU A 211 -8.59 7.06 2.11
N THR A 212 -9.57 7.95 2.19
CA THR A 212 -10.32 8.21 3.43
C THR A 212 -11.17 7.02 3.84
N HIS A 213 -11.76 6.31 2.86
CA HIS A 213 -12.39 5.00 3.11
C HIS A 213 -11.42 3.99 3.69
N ARG A 214 -10.24 3.83 3.07
CA ARG A 214 -9.22 2.89 3.53
C ARG A 214 -8.75 3.20 4.95
N LEU A 215 -8.54 4.47 5.29
CA LEU A 215 -8.24 4.87 6.65
C LEU A 215 -9.34 4.39 7.61
N SER A 216 -10.61 4.62 7.28
CA SER A 216 -11.75 4.21 8.11
C SER A 216 -11.89 2.70 8.23
N GLN A 217 -11.56 1.93 7.20
CA GLN A 217 -11.63 0.47 7.20
C GLN A 217 -10.53 -0.19 8.04
N PHE A 218 -9.38 0.48 8.21
CA PHE A 218 -8.25 -0.07 8.97
C PHE A 218 -8.12 0.46 10.40
N VAL A 219 -8.99 1.39 10.83
CA VAL A 219 -8.92 1.91 12.19
C VAL A 219 -9.17 0.81 13.23
N GLY A 220 -8.14 0.50 14.02
CA GLY A 220 -8.18 -0.59 14.98
C GLY A 220 -8.23 -1.99 14.37
N ALA A 221 -7.90 -2.15 13.08
CA ALA A 221 -7.82 -3.48 12.44
C ALA A 221 -6.80 -4.38 13.16
N GLY A 222 -7.08 -5.68 13.21
CA GLY A 222 -6.31 -6.67 14.00
C GLY A 222 -6.71 -6.71 15.48
N VAL A 223 -7.58 -5.84 15.93
CA VAL A 223 -8.10 -5.83 17.28
C VAL A 223 -9.60 -6.06 17.26
N ASP A 224 -10.06 -7.00 18.08
CA ASP A 224 -11.48 -7.30 18.22
C ASP A 224 -12.18 -6.23 19.07
N ILE A 225 -12.53 -5.12 18.42
CA ILE A 225 -13.19 -3.97 19.04
C ILE A 225 -14.71 -4.10 18.85
N PRO A 226 -15.50 -4.27 19.92
CA PRO A 226 -16.94 -4.42 19.80
C PRO A 226 -17.64 -3.19 19.20
N THR A 227 -17.17 -2.00 19.55
CA THR A 227 -17.78 -0.74 19.12
C THR A 227 -16.76 0.20 18.50
N ILE A 228 -17.06 0.67 17.28
CA ILE A 228 -16.25 1.69 16.58
C ILE A 228 -17.16 2.83 16.13
N ARG A 229 -16.74 4.06 16.39
CA ARG A 229 -17.31 5.30 15.87
C ARG A 229 -16.16 6.15 15.35
N ASN A 230 -15.83 5.96 14.08
CA ASN A 230 -14.74 6.69 13.45
C ASN A 230 -15.26 7.51 12.28
N LYS A 231 -14.88 8.77 12.25
CA LYS A 231 -15.12 9.70 11.15
C LYS A 231 -13.79 10.06 10.51
N SER A 232 -13.77 10.14 9.18
CA SER A 232 -12.59 10.57 8.43
C SER A 232 -13.00 11.54 7.32
N THR A 233 -12.26 12.63 7.20
CA THR A 233 -12.58 13.74 6.27
C THR A 233 -11.39 14.02 5.38
N THR A 234 -11.62 14.11 4.06
CA THR A 234 -10.60 14.53 3.09
C THR A 234 -10.69 16.02 2.85
N VAL A 235 -9.54 16.69 2.85
CA VAL A 235 -9.44 18.15 2.80
C VAL A 235 -8.56 18.59 1.63
N PHE A 236 -9.05 19.55 0.84
CA PHE A 236 -8.22 20.27 -0.13
C PHE A 236 -7.26 21.22 0.57
N THR A 237 -6.01 21.26 0.10
CA THR A 237 -4.99 22.22 0.50
C THR A 237 -4.20 22.70 -0.73
N ASN A 238 -3.34 23.68 -0.56
CA ASN A 238 -2.43 24.15 -1.61
C ASN A 238 -1.04 23.47 -1.57
N HIS A 239 -0.88 22.43 -0.74
CA HIS A 239 0.36 21.65 -0.67
C HIS A 239 0.48 20.69 -1.87
N ALA A 240 1.58 19.91 -1.93
CA ALA A 240 1.72 18.86 -2.94
C ALA A 240 0.53 17.88 -2.88
N TRP A 241 0.01 17.52 -4.06
CA TRP A 241 -1.18 16.68 -4.16
C TRP A 241 -0.95 15.26 -3.60
N GLY A 242 -2.01 14.70 -3.06
CA GLY A 242 -2.05 13.33 -2.58
C GLY A 242 -2.15 12.34 -3.74
N SER A 243 -1.48 11.20 -3.62
CA SER A 243 -1.63 10.08 -4.55
C SER A 243 -1.54 8.76 -3.80
N ALA A 244 -1.87 7.67 -4.48
CA ALA A 244 -1.73 6.34 -3.89
C ALA A 244 -0.28 6.11 -3.46
N PHE A 245 -0.10 5.60 -2.24
CA PHE A 245 1.19 5.19 -1.71
C PHE A 245 1.02 3.85 -0.98
N ARG A 246 1.97 2.95 -1.14
CA ARG A 246 2.04 1.59 -0.55
C ARG A 246 1.41 1.54 0.84
N ALA A 247 0.54 0.55 1.09
CA ALA A 247 -0.30 0.41 2.28
C ALA A 247 -1.34 1.55 2.41
N TYR A 248 -2.10 1.81 1.33
CA TYR A 248 -2.97 2.95 1.15
C TYR A 248 -3.99 3.11 2.29
N GLY A 249 -3.85 4.18 3.11
CA GLY A 249 -4.69 4.50 4.27
C GLY A 249 -4.27 3.82 5.58
N SER A 250 -3.67 2.63 5.55
CA SER A 250 -3.33 1.90 6.77
C SER A 250 -2.22 2.54 7.61
N PRO A 251 -1.12 3.12 7.07
CA PRO A 251 -0.14 3.80 7.91
C PRO A 251 -0.71 4.98 8.69
N GLN A 252 -1.61 5.76 8.07
CA GLN A 252 -2.29 6.83 8.79
C GLN A 252 -3.18 6.25 9.90
N SER A 253 -3.95 5.21 9.59
CA SER A 253 -4.83 4.54 10.54
C SER A 253 -4.08 3.98 11.75
N PHE A 254 -3.01 3.22 11.51
CA PHE A 254 -2.21 2.63 12.59
C PHE A 254 -1.39 3.65 13.37
N MET A 255 -1.03 4.79 12.75
CA MET A 255 -0.40 5.89 13.49
C MET A 255 -1.30 6.40 14.62
N GLY A 256 -2.62 6.40 14.44
CA GLY A 256 -3.57 6.72 15.50
C GLY A 256 -3.89 5.54 16.40
N SER A 257 -4.42 4.47 15.83
CA SER A 257 -4.99 3.34 16.58
C SER A 257 -3.94 2.50 17.31
N ASP A 258 -2.78 2.21 16.71
CA ASP A 258 -1.75 1.38 17.36
C ASP A 258 -0.99 2.14 18.46
N ILE A 259 -0.77 3.47 18.29
CA ILE A 259 -0.25 4.31 19.38
C ILE A 259 -1.24 4.35 20.56
N ALA A 260 -2.55 4.44 20.29
CA ALA A 260 -3.56 4.40 21.35
C ALA A 260 -3.55 3.07 22.12
N MET A 261 -3.32 1.95 21.42
CA MET A 261 -3.13 0.63 22.03
C MET A 261 -1.94 0.60 22.98
N ASP A 262 -0.80 1.16 22.56
CA ASP A 262 0.40 1.20 23.39
C ASP A 262 0.24 2.11 24.62
N VAL A 263 -0.45 3.25 24.46
CA VAL A 263 -0.78 4.16 25.56
C VAL A 263 -1.72 3.47 26.56
N MET A 264 -2.71 2.70 26.08
CA MET A 264 -3.62 1.96 26.97
C MET A 264 -2.88 0.83 27.72
N ALA A 265 -2.03 0.07 27.04
CA ALA A 265 -1.21 -0.96 27.67
C ALA A 265 -0.33 -0.37 28.78
N ALA A 266 0.33 0.76 28.54
CA ALA A 266 1.13 1.48 29.53
C ALA A 266 0.28 1.98 30.71
N LYS A 267 -0.92 2.54 30.45
CA LYS A 267 -1.86 2.99 31.50
C LYS A 267 -2.27 1.86 32.44
N LEU A 268 -2.52 0.68 31.87
CA LEU A 268 -2.95 -0.51 32.63
C LEU A 268 -1.78 -1.30 33.23
N GLY A 269 -0.53 -0.97 32.89
CA GLY A 269 0.65 -1.73 33.31
C GLY A 269 0.73 -3.13 32.68
N ILE A 270 0.10 -3.33 31.54
CA ILE A 270 0.11 -4.57 30.77
C ILE A 270 1.26 -4.50 29.73
N ASP A 271 1.98 -5.61 29.54
CA ASP A 271 2.98 -5.69 28.46
C ASP A 271 2.29 -5.39 27.10
N PRO A 272 2.84 -4.50 26.26
CA PRO A 272 2.19 -4.07 25.02
C PRO A 272 2.00 -5.18 23.99
N PHE A 273 2.86 -6.23 24.01
CA PHE A 273 2.69 -7.42 23.19
C PHE A 273 1.48 -8.24 23.69
N GLU A 274 1.41 -8.48 25.00
CA GLU A 274 0.31 -9.24 25.62
C GLU A 274 -1.03 -8.50 25.46
N PHE A 275 -1.01 -7.16 25.57
CA PHE A 275 -2.22 -6.35 25.37
C PHE A 275 -2.81 -6.53 23.96
N ARG A 276 -1.96 -6.60 22.92
CA ARG A 276 -2.40 -6.88 21.55
C ARG A 276 -2.83 -8.34 21.38
N ALA A 277 -2.06 -9.29 21.89
CA ALA A 277 -2.34 -10.71 21.80
C ALA A 277 -3.68 -11.11 22.46
N MET A 278 -4.03 -10.48 23.59
CA MET A 278 -5.31 -10.77 24.26
C MET A 278 -6.52 -10.20 23.52
N ASN A 279 -6.32 -9.14 22.71
CA ASN A 279 -7.36 -8.42 21.99
C ASN A 279 -7.40 -8.70 20.49
N CYS A 280 -6.54 -9.58 19.94
CA CYS A 280 -6.56 -9.92 18.52
C CYS A 280 -7.82 -10.70 18.12
N TYR A 281 -8.06 -10.82 16.81
CA TYR A 281 -9.18 -11.63 16.31
C TYR A 281 -9.00 -13.09 16.71
N LYS A 282 -10.10 -13.69 17.19
CA LYS A 282 -10.16 -15.10 17.59
C LYS A 282 -11.33 -15.78 16.92
N GLU A 283 -11.18 -17.05 16.57
CA GLU A 283 -12.27 -17.79 15.97
C GLU A 283 -13.46 -17.87 16.93
N SER A 284 -14.46 -17.05 16.66
CA SER A 284 -15.70 -16.96 17.43
C SER A 284 -16.85 -16.42 16.57
N GLU A 285 -18.08 -16.54 17.08
CA GLU A 285 -19.24 -15.96 16.38
C GLU A 285 -19.27 -14.44 16.43
N ASP A 286 -18.58 -13.81 17.39
CA ASP A 286 -18.66 -12.38 17.67
C ASP A 286 -17.44 -11.59 17.15
N SER A 287 -16.29 -12.24 16.93
CA SER A 287 -15.07 -11.56 16.48
C SER A 287 -15.19 -11.10 15.02
N ARG A 288 -15.04 -9.80 14.78
CA ARG A 288 -15.25 -9.14 13.49
C ARG A 288 -14.22 -8.07 13.24
N THR A 289 -13.91 -7.87 11.96
CA THR A 289 -13.13 -6.73 11.46
C THR A 289 -13.84 -5.39 11.74
N PRO A 290 -13.19 -4.25 11.57
CA PRO A 290 -13.85 -2.94 11.63
C PRO A 290 -15.06 -2.84 10.67
N ASN A 291 -15.01 -3.56 9.54
CA ASN A 291 -16.09 -3.60 8.55
C ASN A 291 -17.26 -4.54 8.92
N GLY A 292 -17.24 -5.15 10.11
CA GLY A 292 -18.30 -6.03 10.61
C GLY A 292 -18.31 -7.43 9.98
N CYS A 293 -17.43 -7.72 9.01
CA CYS A 293 -17.29 -9.06 8.44
C CYS A 293 -16.34 -9.95 9.27
N ARG A 294 -16.38 -11.24 9.02
CA ARG A 294 -15.32 -12.16 9.47
C ARG A 294 -14.07 -11.95 8.61
N PRO A 295 -12.86 -12.04 9.17
CA PRO A 295 -11.67 -12.18 8.33
C PRO A 295 -11.76 -13.50 7.53
N ASP A 296 -11.07 -13.57 6.41
CA ASP A 296 -11.01 -14.78 5.57
C ASP A 296 -10.42 -15.99 6.31
N VAL A 297 -9.51 -15.73 7.25
CA VAL A 297 -8.95 -16.71 8.20
C VAL A 297 -8.69 -16.07 9.56
N TYR A 298 -8.87 -16.85 10.64
CA TYR A 298 -8.44 -16.46 11.99
C TYR A 298 -7.05 -17.04 12.24
N CYS A 299 -6.02 -16.23 12.12
CA CYS A 299 -4.63 -16.66 12.21
C CYS A 299 -3.78 -15.91 13.25
N GLU A 300 -4.34 -14.88 13.88
CA GLU A 300 -3.57 -13.95 14.73
C GLU A 300 -3.10 -14.58 16.03
N GLU A 301 -3.88 -15.44 16.69
CA GLU A 301 -3.42 -16.13 17.90
C GLU A 301 -2.16 -16.97 17.64
N ASP A 302 -2.16 -17.72 16.52
CA ASP A 302 -0.98 -18.50 16.13
C ASP A 302 0.18 -17.57 15.73
N LEU A 303 -0.11 -16.43 15.10
CA LEU A 303 0.89 -15.43 14.72
C LEU A 303 1.55 -14.81 15.97
N PHE A 304 0.78 -14.46 17.00
CA PHE A 304 1.31 -13.98 18.28
C PHE A 304 2.12 -15.08 18.99
N ASN A 305 1.65 -16.32 18.97
CA ASN A 305 2.40 -17.45 19.55
C ASN A 305 3.73 -17.69 18.82
N LEU A 306 3.75 -17.56 17.49
CA LEU A 306 4.98 -17.64 16.68
C LEU A 306 5.92 -16.45 16.96
N ALA A 307 5.40 -15.24 17.16
CA ALA A 307 6.17 -14.01 17.40
C ALA A 307 6.74 -13.93 18.83
N ARG A 308 6.09 -14.52 19.83
CA ARG A 308 6.44 -14.43 21.25
C ARG A 308 7.91 -14.75 21.56
N PRO A 309 8.51 -15.86 21.08
CA PRO A 309 9.93 -16.15 21.36
C PRO A 309 10.88 -15.06 20.85
N TYR A 310 10.55 -14.43 19.72
CA TYR A 310 11.35 -13.34 19.14
C TYR A 310 11.24 -12.07 19.98
N TYR A 311 10.04 -11.74 20.45
CA TYR A 311 9.80 -10.58 21.33
C TYR A 311 10.51 -10.74 22.67
N GLU A 312 10.41 -11.92 23.32
CA GLU A 312 11.11 -12.19 24.59
C GLU A 312 12.64 -12.17 24.41
N ALA A 313 13.17 -12.69 23.29
CA ALA A 313 14.58 -12.59 22.97
C ALA A 313 15.03 -11.14 22.76
N ALA A 314 14.20 -10.30 22.11
CA ALA A 314 14.46 -8.87 21.93
C ALA A 314 14.49 -8.12 23.27
N LYS A 315 13.52 -8.37 24.16
CA LYS A 315 13.51 -7.81 25.52
C LYS A 315 14.79 -8.14 26.29
N LYS A 316 15.27 -9.38 26.18
CA LYS A 316 16.51 -9.81 26.82
C LYS A 316 17.73 -9.06 26.26
N ARG A 317 17.88 -8.98 24.92
CA ARG A 317 18.97 -8.23 24.28
C ARG A 317 18.97 -6.74 24.68
N VAL A 318 17.80 -6.12 24.69
CA VAL A 318 17.61 -4.71 25.09
C VAL A 318 18.00 -4.51 26.55
N ALA A 319 17.61 -5.41 27.46
CA ALA A 319 17.97 -5.33 28.87
C ALA A 319 19.50 -5.47 29.07
N GLU A 320 20.15 -6.41 28.37
CA GLU A 320 21.59 -6.61 28.41
C GLU A 320 22.35 -5.37 27.90
N LYS A 321 21.90 -4.78 26.79
CA LYS A 321 22.50 -3.56 26.22
C LYS A 321 22.32 -2.35 27.16
N ASN A 322 21.14 -2.18 27.77
CA ASN A 322 20.92 -1.10 28.74
C ASN A 322 21.78 -1.28 30.01
N ALA A 323 21.98 -2.52 30.48
CA ALA A 323 22.85 -2.78 31.63
C ALA A 323 24.34 -2.48 31.34
N ALA A 324 24.76 -2.56 30.08
CA ALA A 324 26.13 -2.26 29.64
C ALA A 324 26.33 -0.79 29.21
N SER A 325 25.23 -0.02 29.02
CA SER A 325 25.24 1.37 28.54
C SER A 325 25.66 2.34 29.67
N ASP A 326 26.33 3.45 29.27
CA ASP A 326 26.59 4.58 30.17
C ASP A 326 25.38 5.50 30.39
N GLY A 327 24.23 5.14 29.84
CA GLY A 327 22.96 5.89 29.92
C GLY A 327 22.76 6.94 28.83
N LYS A 328 23.77 7.25 28.00
CA LYS A 328 23.64 8.17 26.85
C LYS A 328 22.88 7.53 25.71
N ILE A 329 23.12 6.26 25.48
CA ILE A 329 22.35 5.45 24.55
C ILE A 329 21.39 4.59 25.36
N LYS A 330 20.10 4.69 25.05
CA LYS A 330 19.05 3.84 25.61
C LYS A 330 18.49 2.93 24.55
N TYR A 331 18.25 1.69 24.90
CA TYR A 331 17.73 0.67 24.00
C TYR A 331 16.31 0.32 24.33
N GLY A 332 15.50 0.05 23.32
CA GLY A 332 14.11 -0.36 23.49
C GLY A 332 13.64 -1.29 22.39
N VAL A 333 12.62 -2.08 22.68
CA VAL A 333 11.88 -2.90 21.72
C VAL A 333 10.44 -2.42 21.67
N GLY A 334 9.91 -2.28 20.46
CA GLY A 334 8.51 -1.95 20.23
C GLY A 334 7.73 -3.12 19.65
N VAL A 335 6.44 -2.97 19.64
CA VAL A 335 5.51 -3.88 18.97
C VAL A 335 4.38 -3.10 18.32
N SER A 336 3.96 -3.54 17.16
CA SER A 336 2.69 -3.18 16.52
C SER A 336 2.12 -4.37 15.76
N LEU A 337 0.83 -4.33 15.46
CA LEU A 337 0.15 -5.27 14.59
C LEU A 337 -0.38 -4.52 13.38
N GLY A 338 0.09 -4.88 12.19
CA GLY A 338 -0.43 -4.39 10.92
C GLY A 338 -1.38 -5.39 10.29
N VAL A 339 -2.47 -4.89 9.73
CA VAL A 339 -3.44 -5.68 8.96
C VAL A 339 -3.79 -4.94 7.68
N TYR A 340 -3.70 -5.63 6.56
CA TYR A 340 -4.09 -5.07 5.28
C TYR A 340 -5.00 -6.01 4.50
N GLY A 341 -6.10 -5.49 3.94
CA GLY A 341 -7.00 -6.21 3.06
C GLY A 341 -6.55 -6.13 1.61
N CYS A 342 -6.41 -7.27 0.95
CA CYS A 342 -6.13 -7.35 -0.48
C CYS A 342 -7.39 -7.08 -1.28
N GLY A 343 -7.38 -6.13 -2.22
CA GLY A 343 -8.55 -5.89 -3.08
C GLY A 343 -8.82 -4.40 -3.31
N LEU A 344 -9.94 -4.10 -3.96
CA LEU A 344 -10.40 -2.75 -4.33
C LEU A 344 -11.76 -2.41 -3.69
N ASP A 345 -12.01 -2.86 -2.46
CA ASP A 345 -13.17 -2.51 -1.61
C ASP A 345 -14.53 -3.05 -2.07
N ASN A 346 -14.60 -4.09 -2.86
CA ASN A 346 -15.86 -4.77 -3.23
C ASN A 346 -15.59 -6.00 -4.10
N SER A 347 -16.64 -6.45 -4.79
CA SER A 347 -16.51 -7.47 -5.83
C SER A 347 -15.50 -7.04 -6.88
N ASP A 348 -14.66 -7.97 -7.30
CA ASP A 348 -13.53 -7.74 -8.21
C ASP A 348 -13.42 -8.89 -9.21
N ALA A 349 -12.86 -8.63 -10.37
CA ALA A 349 -12.63 -9.64 -11.40
C ALA A 349 -11.27 -9.43 -12.07
N SER A 350 -10.72 -10.52 -12.59
CA SER A 350 -9.49 -10.53 -13.39
C SER A 350 -9.60 -11.55 -14.51
N GLU A 351 -9.06 -11.21 -15.67
CA GLU A 351 -9.00 -12.09 -16.83
C GLU A 351 -7.56 -12.32 -17.26
N CYS A 352 -7.25 -13.58 -17.63
CA CYS A 352 -5.98 -14.02 -18.19
C CYS A 352 -6.22 -14.98 -19.34
N TRP A 353 -5.29 -15.06 -20.29
CA TRP A 353 -5.34 -16.01 -21.40
C TRP A 353 -4.13 -16.95 -21.36
N ALA A 354 -4.34 -18.18 -21.86
CA ALA A 354 -3.30 -19.17 -22.05
C ALA A 354 -3.42 -19.76 -23.46
N ASP A 355 -2.42 -19.59 -24.30
CA ASP A 355 -2.39 -20.05 -25.68
C ASP A 355 -1.36 -21.15 -25.84
N LEU A 356 -1.76 -22.33 -26.33
CA LEU A 356 -0.84 -23.35 -26.78
C LEU A 356 -0.31 -22.97 -28.15
N ASN A 357 1.00 -22.87 -28.32
CA ASN A 357 1.68 -22.45 -29.55
C ASN A 357 2.01 -23.64 -30.44
N PRO A 358 2.20 -23.43 -31.77
CA PRO A 358 2.56 -24.48 -32.71
C PRO A 358 3.86 -25.24 -32.38
N ASP A 359 4.79 -24.58 -31.68
CA ASP A 359 6.06 -25.18 -31.25
C ASP A 359 5.95 -25.97 -29.94
N GLY A 360 4.75 -26.08 -29.37
CA GLY A 360 4.47 -26.79 -28.12
C GLY A 360 4.76 -25.97 -26.86
N THR A 361 5.05 -24.70 -26.98
CA THR A 361 5.16 -23.76 -25.85
C THR A 361 3.78 -23.19 -25.50
N VAL A 362 3.67 -22.50 -24.34
CA VAL A 362 2.45 -21.78 -23.90
C VAL A 362 2.76 -20.31 -23.75
N THR A 363 1.91 -19.43 -24.30
CA THR A 363 1.96 -18.00 -24.03
C THR A 363 0.87 -17.63 -23.02
N LEU A 364 1.26 -17.05 -21.89
CA LEU A 364 0.33 -16.46 -20.90
C LEU A 364 0.20 -14.96 -21.15
N ARG A 365 -1.04 -14.48 -21.19
CA ARG A 365 -1.34 -13.06 -21.41
C ARG A 365 -2.17 -12.50 -20.26
N ASN A 366 -1.70 -11.41 -19.68
CA ASN A 366 -2.45 -10.62 -18.69
C ASN A 366 -1.92 -9.19 -18.63
N SER A 367 -2.58 -8.34 -17.85
CA SER A 367 -2.16 -6.96 -17.56
C SER A 367 -1.79 -6.77 -16.08
N TRP A 368 -1.02 -7.70 -15.52
CA TRP A 368 -0.41 -7.54 -14.21
C TRP A 368 0.89 -6.77 -14.35
N GLU A 369 0.80 -5.45 -14.19
CA GLU A 369 1.93 -4.55 -14.42
C GLU A 369 3.07 -4.81 -13.43
N ASP A 370 4.30 -5.03 -13.95
CA ASP A 370 5.51 -5.15 -13.15
C ASP A 370 6.18 -3.78 -12.97
N HIS A 371 6.39 -3.40 -11.71
CA HIS A 371 7.10 -2.19 -11.31
C HIS A 371 8.22 -2.50 -10.31
N GLY A 372 8.75 -3.73 -10.38
CA GLY A 372 9.82 -4.26 -9.54
C GLY A 372 9.34 -5.19 -8.43
N GLN A 373 8.02 -5.38 -8.24
CA GLN A 373 7.45 -6.25 -7.23
C GLN A 373 7.41 -7.73 -7.61
N GLY A 374 7.68 -8.06 -8.90
CA GLY A 374 7.78 -9.43 -9.39
C GLY A 374 6.48 -9.99 -9.99
N ALA A 375 5.69 -9.18 -10.70
CA ALA A 375 4.46 -9.64 -11.38
C ALA A 375 4.74 -10.69 -12.46
N ASP A 376 5.80 -10.49 -13.25
CA ASP A 376 6.19 -11.42 -14.32
C ASP A 376 6.52 -12.79 -13.73
N ILE A 377 7.37 -12.85 -12.71
CA ILE A 377 7.73 -14.13 -12.07
C ILE A 377 6.56 -14.75 -11.31
N ALA A 378 5.63 -13.95 -10.77
CA ALA A 378 4.43 -14.45 -10.13
C ALA A 378 3.46 -15.08 -11.15
N THR A 379 3.29 -14.46 -12.32
CA THR A 379 2.52 -15.02 -13.44
C THR A 379 3.12 -16.35 -13.92
N LEU A 380 4.45 -16.39 -14.13
CA LEU A 380 5.17 -17.60 -14.49
C LEU A 380 5.01 -18.70 -13.44
N THR A 381 5.15 -18.36 -12.16
CA THR A 381 5.02 -19.31 -11.05
C THR A 381 3.61 -19.91 -10.97
N ALA A 382 2.57 -19.07 -11.06
CA ALA A 382 1.18 -19.52 -11.03
C ALA A 382 0.83 -20.39 -12.25
N GLY A 383 1.28 -20.00 -13.44
CA GLY A 383 1.09 -20.76 -14.67
C GLY A 383 1.82 -22.09 -14.65
N HIS A 384 3.10 -22.09 -14.31
CA HIS A 384 3.92 -23.31 -14.28
C HIS A 384 3.40 -24.33 -13.25
N GLU A 385 3.01 -23.90 -12.05
CA GLU A 385 2.47 -24.84 -11.05
C GLU A 385 1.24 -25.60 -11.57
N THR A 386 0.40 -24.96 -12.39
CA THR A 386 -0.72 -25.63 -13.03
C THR A 386 -0.27 -26.52 -14.21
N LEU A 387 0.58 -25.98 -15.09
CA LEU A 387 0.93 -26.62 -16.37
C LEU A 387 1.93 -27.78 -16.24
N ARG A 388 2.73 -27.83 -15.17
CA ARG A 388 3.77 -28.86 -14.96
C ARG A 388 3.23 -30.30 -14.98
N GLN A 389 1.96 -30.51 -14.65
CA GLN A 389 1.34 -31.83 -14.71
C GLN A 389 1.23 -32.40 -16.14
N ALA A 390 1.28 -31.53 -17.15
CA ALA A 390 1.33 -31.91 -18.56
C ALA A 390 2.76 -31.92 -19.15
N GLY A 391 3.78 -31.71 -18.30
CA GLY A 391 5.19 -31.75 -18.70
C GLY A 391 5.76 -30.42 -19.15
N PHE A 392 5.03 -29.29 -19.03
CA PHE A 392 5.59 -27.99 -19.32
C PHE A 392 6.64 -27.59 -18.28
N THR A 393 7.79 -27.10 -18.75
CA THR A 393 8.84 -26.50 -17.92
C THR A 393 8.71 -24.97 -17.94
N PRO A 394 9.35 -24.24 -17.02
CA PRO A 394 9.32 -22.77 -17.04
C PRO A 394 9.79 -22.16 -18.35
N GLU A 395 10.77 -22.77 -19.02
CA GLU A 395 11.33 -22.32 -20.30
C GLU A 395 10.35 -22.47 -21.48
N MET A 396 9.33 -23.31 -21.32
CA MET A 396 8.25 -23.49 -22.31
C MET A 396 7.10 -22.51 -22.13
N ILE A 397 7.18 -21.59 -21.15
CA ILE A 397 6.12 -20.62 -20.86
C ILE A 397 6.63 -19.23 -21.22
N HIS A 398 5.96 -18.59 -22.16
CA HIS A 398 6.22 -17.21 -22.58
C HIS A 398 5.21 -16.27 -21.95
N LEU A 399 5.63 -15.04 -21.66
CA LEU A 399 4.77 -14.00 -21.11
C LEU A 399 4.59 -12.89 -22.16
N GLU A 400 3.34 -12.51 -22.43
CA GLU A 400 2.98 -11.32 -23.18
C GLU A 400 2.08 -10.48 -22.31
N MET A 401 2.59 -9.35 -21.81
CA MET A 401 1.97 -8.63 -20.72
C MET A 401 1.82 -7.14 -21.03
N ASN A 402 0.80 -6.53 -20.44
CA ASN A 402 0.71 -5.09 -20.26
C ASN A 402 0.56 -4.26 -21.55
N ASP A 403 -0.30 -4.72 -22.46
CA ASP A 403 -0.66 -4.02 -23.69
C ASP A 403 -2.17 -4.07 -23.89
N THR A 404 -2.84 -2.94 -23.90
CA THR A 404 -4.32 -2.90 -24.00
C THR A 404 -4.88 -3.47 -25.30
N LYS A 405 -4.06 -3.62 -26.34
CA LYS A 405 -4.44 -4.26 -27.62
C LYS A 405 -4.23 -5.78 -27.60
N LEU A 406 -3.27 -6.29 -26.83
CA LEU A 406 -2.79 -7.67 -26.91
C LEU A 406 -3.12 -8.51 -25.66
N THR A 407 -3.46 -7.87 -24.54
CA THR A 407 -3.71 -8.55 -23.26
C THR A 407 -5.08 -8.20 -22.69
N PRO A 408 -5.72 -9.14 -21.98
CA PRO A 408 -7.02 -8.89 -21.34
C PRO A 408 -6.91 -7.92 -20.17
N ASN A 409 -8.05 -7.41 -19.73
CA ASN A 409 -8.14 -6.61 -18.52
C ASN A 409 -8.02 -7.49 -17.27
N SER A 410 -6.86 -7.48 -16.64
CA SER A 410 -6.63 -8.18 -15.37
C SER A 410 -6.88 -7.29 -14.14
N GLY A 411 -7.26 -6.02 -14.35
CA GLY A 411 -7.34 -4.99 -13.31
C GLY A 411 -5.96 -4.43 -12.95
N PRO A 412 -5.91 -3.36 -12.17
CA PRO A 412 -4.65 -2.67 -11.86
C PRO A 412 -3.79 -3.43 -10.84
N ALA A 413 -2.47 -3.22 -10.90
CA ALA A 413 -1.49 -3.73 -9.93
C ALA A 413 -1.42 -2.86 -8.67
N GLY A 414 -2.53 -2.73 -7.94
CA GLY A 414 -2.67 -1.95 -6.72
C GLY A 414 -3.50 -2.65 -5.65
N GLY A 415 -3.46 -2.20 -4.40
CA GLY A 415 -4.23 -2.79 -3.29
C GLY A 415 -3.82 -4.23 -2.95
N SER A 416 -2.61 -4.65 -3.26
CA SER A 416 -2.08 -6.02 -3.07
C SER A 416 -2.96 -7.13 -3.66
N ARG A 417 -3.90 -6.78 -4.58
CA ARG A 417 -4.94 -7.69 -5.11
C ARG A 417 -4.42 -8.71 -6.10
N SER A 418 -3.35 -8.38 -6.81
CA SER A 418 -3.03 -9.10 -8.06
C SER A 418 -2.66 -10.56 -7.86
N THR A 419 -1.99 -10.94 -6.75
CA THR A 419 -1.73 -12.36 -6.44
C THR A 419 -3.04 -13.12 -6.33
N VAL A 420 -4.02 -12.57 -5.58
CA VAL A 420 -5.33 -13.22 -5.38
C VAL A 420 -6.13 -13.25 -6.69
N MET A 421 -6.26 -12.11 -7.36
CA MET A 421 -7.14 -11.97 -8.53
C MET A 421 -6.48 -12.47 -9.81
N THR A 422 -5.35 -11.86 -10.22
CA THR A 422 -4.69 -12.17 -11.50
C THR A 422 -3.97 -13.52 -11.44
N GLY A 423 -3.37 -13.86 -10.29
CA GLY A 423 -2.78 -15.18 -10.07
C GLY A 423 -3.83 -16.30 -10.14
N SER A 424 -5.03 -16.10 -9.59
CA SER A 424 -6.14 -17.06 -9.71
C SER A 424 -6.68 -17.14 -11.14
N ALA A 425 -6.83 -16.00 -11.84
CA ALA A 425 -7.25 -16.01 -13.26
C ALA A 425 -6.22 -16.72 -14.15
N THR A 426 -4.91 -16.53 -13.91
CA THR A 426 -3.84 -17.26 -14.59
C THR A 426 -3.96 -18.78 -14.35
N LYS A 427 -4.18 -19.19 -13.09
CA LYS A 427 -4.42 -20.59 -12.74
C LYS A 427 -5.62 -21.16 -13.50
N VAL A 428 -6.76 -20.44 -13.51
CA VAL A 428 -7.98 -20.86 -14.23
C VAL A 428 -7.75 -20.97 -15.74
N ALA A 429 -7.02 -20.02 -16.37
CA ALA A 429 -6.67 -20.09 -17.79
C ALA A 429 -5.87 -21.36 -18.11
N CYS A 430 -4.85 -21.65 -17.30
CA CYS A 430 -4.03 -22.84 -17.44
C CYS A 430 -4.82 -24.13 -17.20
N GLU A 431 -5.73 -24.17 -16.22
CA GLU A 431 -6.62 -25.31 -15.97
C GLU A 431 -7.56 -25.56 -17.16
N ASN A 432 -8.13 -24.50 -17.75
CA ASN A 432 -8.99 -24.58 -18.92
C ASN A 432 -8.22 -25.09 -20.14
N LEU A 433 -6.99 -24.63 -20.36
CA LEU A 433 -6.12 -25.14 -21.42
C LEU A 433 -5.83 -26.63 -21.23
N LEU A 434 -5.42 -27.04 -20.02
CA LEU A 434 -5.16 -28.46 -19.71
C LEU A 434 -6.41 -29.34 -19.90
N LYS A 435 -7.58 -28.80 -19.55
CA LYS A 435 -8.85 -29.50 -19.77
C LYS A 435 -9.13 -29.72 -21.25
N ALA A 436 -8.86 -28.73 -22.10
CA ALA A 436 -9.00 -28.85 -23.56
C ALA A 436 -7.97 -29.83 -24.15
N MET A 437 -6.74 -29.81 -23.65
CA MET A 437 -5.67 -30.73 -24.08
C MET A 437 -5.91 -32.18 -23.64
N ARG A 438 -6.67 -32.45 -22.59
CA ARG A 438 -6.76 -33.78 -21.98
C ARG A 438 -7.50 -34.75 -22.86
N LYS A 439 -6.87 -35.93 -23.13
CA LYS A 439 -7.48 -37.06 -23.84
C LYS A 439 -8.25 -37.97 -22.87
N PRO A 440 -9.14 -38.85 -23.40
CA PRO A 440 -9.85 -39.84 -22.59
C PRO A 440 -8.95 -40.81 -21.80
N ASP A 441 -7.75 -41.09 -22.33
CA ASP A 441 -6.75 -41.95 -21.67
C ASP A 441 -5.92 -41.23 -20.60
N GLY A 442 -6.15 -39.93 -20.39
CA GLY A 442 -5.48 -39.12 -19.41
C GLY A 442 -4.20 -38.43 -19.89
N THR A 443 -3.74 -38.69 -21.10
CA THR A 443 -2.63 -37.96 -21.76
C THR A 443 -3.07 -36.62 -22.29
N TYR A 444 -2.13 -35.79 -22.77
CA TYR A 444 -2.42 -34.46 -23.28
C TYR A 444 -2.17 -34.39 -24.80
N ARG A 445 -3.03 -33.65 -25.53
CA ARG A 445 -2.90 -33.37 -26.95
C ARG A 445 -1.75 -32.42 -27.19
N THR A 446 -1.10 -32.60 -28.32
CA THR A 446 -0.22 -31.59 -28.90
C THR A 446 -1.03 -30.50 -29.61
N TYR A 447 -0.38 -29.40 -29.99
CA TYR A 447 -0.99 -28.34 -30.80
C TYR A 447 -1.64 -28.90 -32.08
N ASP A 448 -0.89 -29.68 -32.86
CA ASP A 448 -1.37 -30.27 -34.14
C ASP A 448 -2.58 -31.19 -33.92
N GLU A 449 -2.60 -31.99 -32.87
CA GLU A 449 -3.74 -32.83 -32.53
C GLU A 449 -4.98 -32.01 -32.18
N MET A 450 -4.83 -30.93 -31.41
CA MET A 450 -5.96 -30.03 -31.10
C MET A 450 -6.52 -29.38 -32.34
N VAL A 451 -5.66 -28.85 -33.23
CA VAL A 451 -6.07 -28.22 -34.49
C VAL A 451 -6.77 -29.26 -35.39
N ALA A 452 -6.21 -30.47 -35.51
CA ALA A 452 -6.80 -31.53 -36.33
C ALA A 452 -8.18 -31.99 -35.83
N GLU A 453 -8.41 -31.96 -34.50
CA GLU A 453 -9.68 -32.29 -33.87
C GLU A 453 -10.63 -31.08 -33.78
N GLY A 454 -10.23 -29.88 -34.21
CA GLY A 454 -11.03 -28.64 -34.11
C GLY A 454 -11.20 -28.16 -32.70
N ILE A 455 -10.25 -28.45 -31.81
CA ILE A 455 -10.22 -27.99 -30.42
C ILE A 455 -9.45 -26.67 -30.37
N ASP A 456 -10.02 -25.69 -29.66
CA ASP A 456 -9.40 -24.38 -29.50
C ASP A 456 -8.09 -24.49 -28.69
N THR A 457 -7.04 -23.86 -29.20
CA THR A 457 -5.73 -23.76 -28.53
C THR A 457 -5.62 -22.53 -27.62
N HIS A 458 -6.63 -21.66 -27.64
CA HIS A 458 -6.78 -20.49 -26.78
C HIS A 458 -7.71 -20.82 -25.60
N ALA A 459 -7.28 -20.49 -24.40
CA ALA A 459 -8.06 -20.68 -23.19
C ALA A 459 -8.15 -19.38 -22.39
N VAL A 460 -9.37 -19.02 -22.00
CA VAL A 460 -9.65 -17.86 -21.15
C VAL A 460 -9.83 -18.31 -19.72
N GLY A 461 -9.20 -17.61 -18.79
CA GLY A 461 -9.39 -17.75 -17.36
C GLY A 461 -9.96 -16.47 -16.77
N ILE A 462 -11.14 -16.56 -16.16
CA ILE A 462 -11.75 -15.47 -15.42
C ILE A 462 -11.86 -15.91 -13.97
N TYR A 463 -11.35 -15.08 -13.08
CA TYR A 463 -11.55 -15.23 -11.65
C TYR A 463 -12.33 -14.02 -11.13
N THR A 464 -13.39 -14.30 -10.36
CA THR A 464 -14.24 -13.28 -9.77
C THR A 464 -14.33 -13.50 -8.27
N TYR A 465 -14.06 -12.46 -7.50
CA TYR A 465 -14.44 -12.38 -6.10
C TYR A 465 -15.77 -11.64 -6.00
N THR A 466 -16.74 -12.25 -5.33
CA THR A 466 -18.01 -11.59 -5.04
C THR A 466 -18.10 -11.36 -3.54
N ALA A 467 -18.13 -10.10 -3.12
CA ALA A 467 -18.32 -9.73 -1.74
C ALA A 467 -19.62 -10.34 -1.19
N SER A 468 -19.55 -10.98 -0.01
CA SER A 468 -20.72 -11.59 0.63
C SER A 468 -21.76 -10.54 1.02
N VAL A 469 -21.30 -9.36 1.42
CA VAL A 469 -22.09 -8.15 1.69
C VAL A 469 -21.37 -6.98 1.06
N ALA A 470 -22.04 -6.26 0.16
CA ALA A 470 -21.48 -5.08 -0.47
C ALA A 470 -21.13 -4.01 0.59
N LEU A 471 -20.01 -3.33 0.40
CA LEU A 471 -19.55 -2.29 1.31
C LEU A 471 -20.53 -1.09 1.31
N ASP A 472 -21.09 -0.78 2.46
CA ASP A 472 -21.86 0.45 2.67
C ASP A 472 -20.89 1.63 2.83
N GLN A 473 -20.95 2.55 1.89
CA GLN A 473 -20.08 3.73 1.84
C GLN A 473 -20.27 4.69 3.02
N ALA A 474 -21.46 4.71 3.63
CA ALA A 474 -21.77 5.61 4.75
C ALA A 474 -21.25 5.11 6.10
N THR A 475 -21.14 3.81 6.26
CA THR A 475 -20.80 3.16 7.54
C THR A 475 -19.53 2.32 7.47
N SER A 476 -18.96 2.11 6.29
CA SER A 476 -17.85 1.19 6.00
C SER A 476 -18.14 -0.26 6.44
N GLN A 477 -19.41 -0.66 6.54
CA GLN A 477 -19.80 -2.02 6.87
C GLN A 477 -20.00 -2.86 5.62
N GLY A 478 -19.50 -4.10 5.61
CA GLY A 478 -19.55 -5.01 4.49
C GLY A 478 -18.37 -5.97 4.45
N ASP A 479 -18.15 -6.61 3.30
CA ASP A 479 -17.05 -7.57 3.07
C ASP A 479 -16.15 -7.04 1.93
N PRO A 480 -15.24 -6.11 2.25
CA PRO A 480 -14.49 -5.38 1.21
C PRO A 480 -13.36 -6.16 0.57
N PHE A 481 -12.85 -7.23 1.20
CA PHE A 481 -11.59 -7.85 0.78
C PHE A 481 -11.68 -9.36 0.62
N PRO A 482 -11.20 -9.92 -0.50
CA PRO A 482 -11.12 -11.38 -0.69
C PRO A 482 -10.12 -12.06 0.25
N SER A 483 -9.16 -11.31 0.80
CA SER A 483 -8.12 -11.86 1.67
C SER A 483 -7.48 -10.76 2.52
N TYR A 484 -6.90 -11.17 3.66
CA TYR A 484 -6.18 -10.29 4.57
C TYR A 484 -4.73 -10.77 4.76
N MET A 485 -3.85 -9.80 5.03
CA MET A 485 -2.45 -9.99 5.45
C MET A 485 -2.27 -9.48 6.86
N TYR A 486 -1.44 -10.15 7.65
CA TYR A 486 -1.16 -9.80 9.04
C TYR A 486 0.34 -9.76 9.26
N THR A 487 0.84 -8.74 9.99
CA THR A 487 2.26 -8.63 10.33
C THR A 487 2.45 -8.08 11.73
N ILE A 488 3.20 -8.78 12.55
CA ILE A 488 3.69 -8.28 13.84
C ILE A 488 5.09 -7.71 13.61
N PHE A 489 5.28 -6.45 13.98
CA PHE A 489 6.53 -5.70 13.83
C PHE A 489 7.23 -5.56 15.17
N LEU A 490 8.49 -5.97 15.24
CA LEU A 490 9.31 -5.99 16.45
C LEU A 490 10.67 -5.30 16.19
N PRO A 491 10.71 -3.95 16.09
CA PRO A 491 11.97 -3.22 16.00
C PRO A 491 12.68 -3.12 17.34
N GLU A 492 14.02 -3.28 17.32
CA GLU A 492 14.93 -2.94 18.40
C GLU A 492 15.64 -1.64 18.05
N VAL A 493 15.55 -0.62 18.89
CA VAL A 493 16.11 0.70 18.63
C VAL A 493 17.19 1.08 19.66
N ALA A 494 18.15 1.90 19.19
CA ALA A 494 19.09 2.65 20.01
C ALA A 494 18.78 4.13 19.91
N VAL A 495 18.49 4.78 21.05
CA VAL A 495 18.17 6.20 21.15
C VAL A 495 19.30 6.94 21.84
N ASN A 496 19.94 7.86 21.14
CA ASN A 496 20.92 8.76 21.74
C ASN A 496 20.21 9.94 22.43
N THR A 497 20.22 9.96 23.75
CA THR A 497 19.49 10.94 24.57
C THR A 497 20.12 12.34 24.56
N GLU A 498 21.35 12.50 24.06
CA GLU A 498 22.04 13.78 23.93
C GLU A 498 21.76 14.45 22.57
N THR A 499 21.64 13.63 21.52
CA THR A 499 21.47 14.14 20.14
C THR A 499 20.06 13.95 19.58
N GLY A 500 19.22 13.11 20.21
CA GLY A 500 17.91 12.72 19.68
C GLY A 500 17.96 11.73 18.52
N LYS A 501 19.15 11.30 18.08
CA LYS A 501 19.28 10.35 16.96
C LYS A 501 18.80 8.97 17.39
N VAL A 502 17.94 8.39 16.55
CA VAL A 502 17.44 7.01 16.70
C VAL A 502 18.02 6.15 15.59
N LYS A 503 18.45 4.94 15.93
CA LYS A 503 18.84 3.89 14.98
C LYS A 503 18.03 2.65 15.24
N VAL A 504 17.45 2.06 14.22
CA VAL A 504 16.91 0.70 14.27
C VAL A 504 18.10 -0.26 14.12
N GLU A 505 18.36 -1.08 15.14
CA GLU A 505 19.51 -1.97 15.14
C GLU A 505 19.16 -3.37 14.62
N LYS A 506 17.93 -3.81 14.91
CA LYS A 506 17.36 -5.07 14.41
C LYS A 506 15.88 -4.85 14.12
N PHE A 507 15.38 -5.54 13.10
CA PHE A 507 13.95 -5.55 12.81
C PHE A 507 13.47 -6.99 12.59
N THR A 508 12.63 -7.51 13.47
CA THR A 508 11.95 -8.79 13.23
C THR A 508 10.52 -8.51 12.76
N ALA A 509 10.13 -9.10 11.63
CA ALA A 509 8.76 -9.07 11.13
C ALA A 509 8.22 -10.51 11.05
N VAL A 510 7.10 -10.77 11.75
CA VAL A 510 6.43 -12.07 11.75
C VAL A 510 5.12 -11.89 10.98
N ALA A 511 4.99 -12.54 9.82
CA ALA A 511 3.91 -12.27 8.88
C ALA A 511 3.14 -13.52 8.50
N ASP A 512 1.84 -13.34 8.25
CA ASP A 512 0.97 -14.32 7.61
C ASP A 512 0.36 -13.73 6.33
N CYS A 513 0.83 -14.24 5.20
CA CYS A 513 0.33 -13.93 3.85
C CYS A 513 -0.21 -15.21 3.17
N GLY A 514 -0.60 -16.21 3.94
CA GLY A 514 -0.97 -17.54 3.43
C GLY A 514 0.22 -18.30 2.85
N THR A 515 -0.01 -19.06 1.81
CA THR A 515 1.05 -19.83 1.12
C THR A 515 2.05 -18.89 0.44
N ILE A 516 3.34 -19.10 0.68
CA ILE A 516 4.41 -18.34 0.03
C ILE A 516 4.73 -18.96 -1.34
N LEU A 517 4.28 -18.33 -2.41
CA LEU A 517 4.49 -18.82 -3.78
C LEU A 517 5.94 -18.65 -4.25
N ASN A 518 6.56 -17.53 -3.89
CA ASN A 518 7.95 -17.23 -4.25
C ASN A 518 8.62 -16.50 -3.07
N LYS A 519 9.43 -17.24 -2.31
CA LYS A 519 10.05 -16.70 -1.09
C LYS A 519 10.94 -15.49 -1.37
N LEU A 520 11.72 -15.53 -2.46
CA LEU A 520 12.64 -14.43 -2.79
C LEU A 520 11.89 -13.13 -3.08
N ALA A 521 10.77 -13.21 -3.83
CA ALA A 521 9.94 -12.06 -4.14
C ALA A 521 9.25 -11.51 -2.87
N VAL A 522 8.74 -12.38 -2.00
CA VAL A 522 8.12 -11.98 -0.72
C VAL A 522 9.16 -11.33 0.20
N ASP A 523 10.33 -11.95 0.39
CA ASP A 523 11.43 -11.39 1.19
C ASP A 523 11.83 -10.00 0.69
N GLY A 524 12.02 -9.84 -0.63
CA GLY A 524 12.35 -8.55 -1.25
C GLY A 524 11.30 -7.46 -1.00
N ASN A 525 10.01 -7.84 -1.06
CA ASN A 525 8.92 -6.93 -0.72
C ASN A 525 8.96 -6.51 0.76
N PHE A 526 9.22 -7.46 1.68
CA PHE A 526 9.32 -7.16 3.11
C PHE A 526 10.53 -6.28 3.43
N TYR A 527 11.73 -6.61 2.94
CA TYR A 527 12.92 -5.77 3.14
C TYR A 527 12.68 -4.34 2.67
N GLY A 528 12.17 -4.16 1.44
CA GLY A 528 11.90 -2.83 0.91
C GLY A 528 10.83 -2.07 1.69
N GLY A 529 9.75 -2.74 2.10
CA GLY A 529 8.67 -2.11 2.88
C GLY A 529 9.08 -1.71 4.28
N LEU A 530 9.87 -2.54 4.97
CA LEU A 530 10.39 -2.24 6.31
C LEU A 530 11.35 -1.03 6.28
N VAL A 531 12.22 -0.94 5.26
CA VAL A 531 13.11 0.24 5.11
C VAL A 531 12.33 1.51 4.80
N GLN A 532 11.26 1.43 3.97
CA GLN A 532 10.34 2.56 3.79
C GLN A 532 9.62 2.95 5.09
N GLY A 533 9.26 1.96 5.92
CA GLY A 533 8.69 2.20 7.24
C GLY A 533 9.64 2.88 8.22
N ILE A 534 10.93 2.53 8.17
CA ILE A 534 11.99 3.21 8.92
C ILE A 534 12.11 4.67 8.44
N GLY A 535 12.09 4.88 7.11
CA GLY A 535 12.07 6.21 6.52
C GLY A 535 10.90 7.06 7.00
N LEU A 536 9.68 6.54 6.91
CA LEU A 536 8.47 7.21 7.41
C LEU A 536 8.58 7.54 8.91
N ALA A 537 9.08 6.59 9.70
CA ALA A 537 9.20 6.78 11.15
C ALA A 537 10.23 7.83 11.57
N LEU A 538 11.37 7.92 10.87
CA LEU A 538 12.56 8.60 11.39
C LEU A 538 13.11 9.72 10.50
N THR A 539 12.94 9.68 9.17
CA THR A 539 13.74 10.53 8.28
C THR A 539 12.99 11.14 7.09
N GLU A 540 12.02 10.44 6.50
CA GLU A 540 11.35 10.90 5.28
C GLU A 540 10.34 12.02 5.56
N ASP A 541 10.49 13.13 4.84
CA ASP A 541 9.66 14.32 5.02
C ASP A 541 9.48 15.06 3.68
N PHE A 542 8.31 15.69 3.49
CA PHE A 542 7.99 16.54 2.35
C PHE A 542 7.13 17.77 2.72
N GLU A 543 7.26 18.26 3.95
CA GLU A 543 6.48 19.42 4.42
C GLU A 543 7.01 20.76 3.88
N ASP A 544 8.31 20.89 3.59
CA ASP A 544 8.90 22.10 3.05
C ASP A 544 9.22 21.94 1.55
N LEU A 545 8.38 22.51 0.69
CA LEU A 545 8.51 22.45 -0.77
C LEU A 545 9.82 23.05 -1.31
N LYS A 546 10.48 23.95 -0.56
CA LYS A 546 11.75 24.58 -0.96
C LYS A 546 12.95 23.75 -0.52
N LYS A 547 12.84 23.06 0.61
CA LYS A 547 13.89 22.21 1.17
C LYS A 547 13.91 20.83 0.51
N HIS A 548 12.75 20.18 0.38
CA HIS A 548 12.64 18.77 -0.01
C HIS A 548 12.64 18.59 -1.53
N THR A 549 13.77 18.84 -2.16
CA THR A 549 13.94 18.89 -3.62
C THR A 549 14.92 17.85 -4.19
N THR A 550 15.54 17.05 -3.34
CA THR A 550 16.44 15.94 -3.72
C THR A 550 16.19 14.73 -2.83
N LEU A 551 16.58 13.54 -3.27
CA LEU A 551 16.44 12.30 -2.48
C LEU A 551 17.01 12.48 -1.06
N ALA A 552 18.22 12.99 -0.94
CA ALA A 552 18.87 13.24 0.35
C ALA A 552 18.11 14.23 1.24
N LYS A 553 17.60 15.32 0.65
CA LYS A 553 16.85 16.33 1.41
C LYS A 553 15.46 15.86 1.83
N CYS A 554 14.88 14.91 1.09
CA CYS A 554 13.64 14.25 1.46
C CYS A 554 13.84 13.15 2.54
N GLY A 555 15.09 12.90 2.96
CA GLY A 555 15.38 11.96 4.03
C GLY A 555 15.30 10.48 3.63
N ILE A 556 15.54 10.15 2.34
CA ILE A 556 15.59 8.74 1.93
C ILE A 556 16.58 7.96 2.83
N PRO A 557 16.21 6.80 3.39
CA PRO A 557 17.13 6.01 4.16
C PRO A 557 18.35 5.56 3.31
N TYR A 558 19.55 5.79 3.82
CA TYR A 558 20.75 5.23 3.24
C TYR A 558 20.95 3.78 3.69
N PRO A 559 21.81 2.99 3.02
CA PRO A 559 22.11 1.62 3.44
C PRO A 559 22.50 1.48 4.91
N ASN A 560 23.19 2.48 5.49
CA ASN A 560 23.59 2.49 6.90
C ASN A 560 22.45 2.85 7.88
N ASP A 561 21.32 3.34 7.38
CA ASP A 561 20.14 3.62 8.20
C ASP A 561 19.24 2.37 8.31
N ALA A 562 19.34 1.44 7.35
CA ALA A 562 18.73 0.13 7.48
C ALA A 562 19.50 -0.72 8.51
N PRO A 563 18.80 -1.53 9.31
CA PRO A 563 19.47 -2.47 10.22
C PRO A 563 20.19 -3.57 9.44
N ASP A 564 21.37 -3.98 9.93
CA ASP A 564 22.12 -5.10 9.34
C ASP A 564 21.40 -6.45 9.55
N ASP A 565 20.52 -6.53 10.55
CA ASP A 565 19.76 -7.73 10.90
C ASP A 565 18.25 -7.46 10.74
N ILE A 566 17.70 -7.90 9.61
CA ILE A 566 16.26 -7.97 9.37
C ILE A 566 15.86 -9.45 9.32
N GLU A 567 15.08 -9.86 10.30
CA GLU A 567 14.61 -11.24 10.43
C GLU A 567 13.16 -11.35 9.98
N LEU A 568 12.92 -12.15 8.92
CA LEU A 568 11.60 -12.39 8.36
C LEU A 568 11.13 -13.80 8.74
N VAL A 569 10.01 -13.88 9.42
CA VAL A 569 9.38 -15.13 9.87
C VAL A 569 7.98 -15.21 9.26
N TYR A 570 7.67 -16.35 8.61
CA TYR A 570 6.39 -16.53 7.96
C TYR A 570 5.59 -17.65 8.61
N GLN A 571 4.35 -17.34 8.98
CA GLN A 571 3.31 -18.32 9.28
C GLN A 571 2.67 -18.77 7.97
N THR A 572 2.62 -20.07 7.70
CA THR A 572 2.13 -20.61 6.41
C THR A 572 1.08 -21.71 6.58
N ASN A 573 0.60 -21.94 7.80
CA ASN A 573 -0.40 -22.96 8.12
C ASN A 573 -1.86 -22.47 7.94
N HIS A 574 -2.05 -21.24 7.49
CA HIS A 574 -3.36 -20.65 7.22
C HIS A 574 -3.51 -20.28 5.73
N PRO A 575 -3.69 -21.26 4.82
CA PRO A 575 -3.87 -20.97 3.40
C PRO A 575 -5.15 -20.16 3.16
N ARG A 576 -5.06 -19.17 2.28
CA ARG A 576 -6.17 -18.29 1.96
C ARG A 576 -7.17 -18.94 1.00
N PRO A 577 -8.47 -18.99 1.35
CA PRO A 577 -9.47 -19.69 0.52
C PRO A 577 -9.67 -19.08 -0.86
N ASN A 578 -9.51 -17.74 -0.98
CA ASN A 578 -9.73 -17.00 -2.22
C ASN A 578 -8.45 -16.79 -3.05
N GLY A 579 -7.29 -17.22 -2.57
CA GLY A 579 -6.02 -17.05 -3.27
C GLY A 579 -5.57 -18.29 -4.04
N PRO A 580 -4.77 -18.11 -5.12
CA PRO A 580 -4.23 -19.24 -5.87
C PRO A 580 -3.30 -20.05 -4.97
N TYR A 581 -3.52 -21.37 -4.89
CA TYR A 581 -2.74 -22.28 -4.03
C TYR A 581 -2.70 -21.90 -2.55
N GLY A 582 -3.66 -21.08 -2.09
CA GLY A 582 -3.73 -20.61 -0.70
C GLY A 582 -2.88 -19.36 -0.42
N ALA A 583 -2.40 -18.65 -1.43
CA ALA A 583 -1.61 -17.43 -1.26
C ALA A 583 -2.49 -16.18 -1.11
N SER A 584 -2.00 -15.18 -0.37
CA SER A 584 -2.49 -13.80 -0.37
C SER A 584 -1.53 -12.87 -1.12
N GLY A 585 -1.85 -11.59 -1.21
CA GLY A 585 -0.87 -10.56 -1.52
C GLY A 585 0.15 -10.39 -0.39
N CYS A 586 1.23 -9.64 -0.64
CA CYS A 586 2.18 -9.26 0.40
C CYS A 586 2.78 -7.86 0.16
N GLY A 587 2.38 -7.19 -0.93
CA GLY A 587 3.04 -5.97 -1.39
C GLY A 587 2.98 -4.81 -0.39
N GLU A 588 1.90 -4.68 0.35
CA GLU A 588 1.63 -3.54 1.24
C GLU A 588 1.84 -3.85 2.72
N ALA A 589 1.65 -5.13 3.13
CA ALA A 589 1.79 -5.57 4.52
C ALA A 589 3.04 -5.05 5.25
N PRO A 590 4.25 -5.02 4.64
CA PRO A 590 5.44 -4.59 5.37
C PRO A 590 5.52 -3.09 5.66
N LEU A 591 4.59 -2.27 5.14
CA LEU A 591 4.53 -0.83 5.40
C LEU A 591 3.28 -0.41 6.20
N ASP A 592 2.46 -1.34 6.65
CA ASP A 592 1.24 -1.04 7.39
C ASP A 592 1.53 -0.31 8.70
N ALA A 593 2.26 -0.95 9.61
CA ALA A 593 2.47 -0.47 10.97
C ALA A 593 3.93 -0.56 11.49
N PRO A 594 4.99 -0.54 10.68
CA PRO A 594 6.36 -0.52 11.21
C PRO A 594 6.69 0.78 11.94
N HIS A 595 6.13 1.91 11.53
CA HIS A 595 6.39 3.24 12.11
C HIS A 595 5.85 3.38 13.54
N PRO A 596 4.61 3.01 13.92
CA PRO A 596 4.20 3.04 15.32
C PRO A 596 5.01 2.06 16.17
N ALA A 597 5.42 0.88 15.66
CA ALA A 597 6.31 0.00 16.39
C ALA A 597 7.65 0.67 16.76
N ILE A 598 8.25 1.43 15.83
CA ILE A 598 9.47 2.19 16.08
C ILE A 598 9.24 3.28 17.14
N LEU A 599 8.12 4.01 17.08
CA LEU A 599 7.79 5.01 18.11
C LEU A 599 7.55 4.36 19.48
N ASN A 600 6.89 3.20 19.53
CA ASN A 600 6.69 2.41 20.74
C ASN A 600 8.03 1.90 21.31
N ALA A 601 9.00 1.53 20.45
CA ALA A 601 10.35 1.19 20.86
C ALA A 601 11.11 2.39 21.46
N ILE A 602 10.95 3.60 20.93
CA ILE A 602 11.50 4.83 21.50
C ILE A 602 10.90 5.08 22.88
N TYR A 603 9.59 4.92 23.04
CA TYR A 603 8.93 5.02 24.34
C TYR A 603 9.45 3.98 25.33
N ASN A 604 9.57 2.73 24.93
CA ASN A 604 10.13 1.65 25.76
C ASN A 604 11.55 1.96 26.22
N ALA A 605 12.39 2.53 25.34
CA ALA A 605 13.77 2.91 25.65
C ALA A 605 13.85 4.08 26.65
N THR A 606 12.99 5.07 26.52
CA THR A 606 13.21 6.40 27.11
C THR A 606 12.09 6.92 27.99
N GLY A 607 10.89 6.37 27.90
CA GLY A 607 9.67 6.91 28.49
C GLY A 607 9.08 8.11 27.72
N ALA A 608 9.74 8.57 26.64
CA ALA A 608 9.26 9.70 25.84
C ALA A 608 8.24 9.25 24.80
N ARG A 609 6.99 9.72 24.93
CA ARG A 609 5.93 9.41 23.96
C ARG A 609 6.01 10.38 22.78
N ILE A 610 6.14 9.81 21.58
CA ILE A 610 6.12 10.54 20.30
C ILE A 610 4.87 10.11 19.55
N THR A 611 4.07 11.09 19.12
CA THR A 611 2.80 10.87 18.41
C THR A 611 2.82 11.50 17.01
N ARG A 612 4.01 11.74 16.47
CA ARG A 612 4.18 12.23 15.10
C ARG A 612 5.34 11.57 14.39
N VAL A 613 5.22 11.37 13.11
CA VAL A 613 6.32 10.96 12.21
C VAL A 613 6.60 12.09 11.21
N PRO A 614 7.86 12.22 10.72
CA PRO A 614 9.04 11.50 11.21
C PRO A 614 9.48 11.97 12.60
N ALA A 615 9.97 11.04 13.41
CA ALA A 615 10.58 11.34 14.71
C ALA A 615 12.02 11.84 14.51
N LEU A 616 12.14 13.01 13.90
CA LEU A 616 13.43 13.67 13.68
C LEU A 616 14.16 13.92 15.01
N PRO A 617 15.49 14.07 15.02
CA PRO A 617 16.26 14.26 16.27
C PRO A 617 15.73 15.37 17.18
N GLU A 618 15.28 16.48 16.63
CA GLU A 618 14.67 17.58 17.39
C GLU A 618 13.33 17.20 18.02
N VAL A 619 12.52 16.37 17.35
CA VAL A 619 11.25 15.87 17.89
C VAL A 619 11.51 14.93 19.07
N VAL A 620 12.50 14.03 18.94
CA VAL A 620 12.92 13.13 20.02
C VAL A 620 13.44 13.90 21.22
N LEU A 621 14.32 14.90 20.98
CA LEU A 621 14.86 15.75 22.06
C LEU A 621 13.77 16.52 22.79
N GLU A 622 12.76 17.03 22.10
CA GLU A 622 11.66 17.74 22.72
C GLU A 622 10.82 16.80 23.60
N ALA A 623 10.50 15.60 23.10
CA ALA A 623 9.79 14.59 23.89
C ALA A 623 10.59 14.13 25.14
N LEU A 624 11.92 14.01 25.02
CA LEU A 624 12.80 13.68 26.16
C LEU A 624 12.81 14.74 27.27
N LYS A 625 12.59 16.03 26.94
CA LYS A 625 12.49 17.09 27.96
C LYS A 625 11.25 16.90 28.84
N GLN A 626 10.13 16.46 28.26
CA GLN A 626 8.87 16.23 28.99
C GLN A 626 8.97 15.06 29.98
N VAL A 627 9.83 14.08 29.74
CA VAL A 627 10.07 12.97 30.69
C VAL A 627 10.92 13.41 31.90
N LYS A 628 11.76 14.44 31.72
CA LYS A 628 12.68 14.95 32.77
C LYS A 628 12.01 16.02 33.65
N ALA A 629 10.88 16.58 33.23
CA ALA A 629 10.12 17.57 33.97
C ALA A 629 9.09 16.91 34.91
#